data_b237b963c643a0a2526fcb1aa63065f6
#
_entry.id   b237b963c643a0a2526fcb1aa63065f6
#
_cell.length_a   1.000
_cell.length_b   1.000
_cell.length_c   1.000
_cell.angle_alpha   90.00
_cell.angle_beta   90.00
_cell.angle_gamma   90.00
#
_symmetry.space_group_name_H-M   'P 1'
#
loop_
_entity.id
_entity.type
_entity.pdbx_description
1 polymer ?
#
loop_
_entity_poly.entity_id
_entity_poly.type
_entity_poly.pdbx_seq_one_letter_code
_entity_poly.pdbx_strand_id
1 'polypeptide(L)'
;VGETIASSPGTAQISKTRENWTQGTDYITVTWSKVTDATAYNIYYSDERNGGGQHCYIGSVTQPAGATVTFTDIGEEFMPMNTFVTAPLSNTTTGPKFAQMELSGNRMWGTLDPDNPWRVYWSGADDAIASFSEFTGGGSVDLEKGGREKVKAVVHYRDGKGGAYATVLTSDPEGIGSIWQIDLISNTVGNYTFTIPSAIKIVGSVGSNSTQSVVKVRNDVQFFNRRGWYSLRSKPQMLNLLSTDEISANIRPDIEQMTGTALSGVCAYYYQSKVFCSMPYGNSTNNRIYVNDTERLNWSGPWTFGVERFFEYTDSNGDNHLLAVPISGSRLIEISDNIEGDLGVAFETKYVSGLYPIDKDRNAFAKIRYVYFEFNNPVGNITITVLGTEKKKGYANLKSVTISDTLSNAGYDTQQFSSAEFSDTSVTPTTFAQSSVKKRIRVNKLLNNIQFVITTNNTNSDYTLLNIQAKGFIIPTGDPQRWKSLT
;
A
#
# COMPACT_ATOMS: atom_id res chain seq x y z
N VAL A 1 2.14 3.26 30.03
CA VAL A 1 1.80 3.86 31.33
C VAL A 1 0.98 5.10 31.02
N GLY A 2 -0.22 5.15 31.50
CA GLY A 2 -1.12 6.29 31.28
C GLY A 2 -1.24 7.16 32.54
N GLU A 3 -1.81 8.32 32.37
CA GLU A 3 -2.11 9.27 33.44
C GLU A 3 -3.61 9.33 33.71
N THR A 4 -3.99 9.41 34.99
CA THR A 4 -5.39 9.61 35.35
C THR A 4 -5.77 11.07 35.21
N ILE A 5 -7.08 11.35 35.14
CA ILE A 5 -7.60 12.72 35.29
C ILE A 5 -7.08 13.33 36.60
N ALA A 6 -6.77 14.62 36.54
CA ALA A 6 -6.34 15.34 37.74
C ALA A 6 -7.38 15.23 38.87
N SER A 7 -6.91 15.13 40.10
CA SER A 7 -7.77 15.24 41.29
C SER A 7 -8.36 16.65 41.40
N SER A 8 -9.38 16.80 42.23
CA SER A 8 -9.88 18.13 42.60
C SER A 8 -8.72 18.99 43.15
N PRO A 9 -8.59 20.24 42.71
CA PRO A 9 -7.49 21.12 43.14
C PRO A 9 -7.58 21.47 44.63
N GLY A 10 -6.43 21.40 45.30
CA GLY A 10 -6.24 22.04 46.58
C GLY A 10 -5.85 23.51 46.36
N THR A 11 -6.30 24.39 47.24
CA THR A 11 -5.95 25.81 47.18
C THR A 11 -5.04 26.18 48.34
N ALA A 12 -3.99 26.95 48.03
CA ALA A 12 -3.13 27.56 49.03
C ALA A 12 -2.97 29.04 48.69
N GLN A 13 -2.97 29.89 49.72
CA GLN A 13 -2.80 31.32 49.53
C GLN A 13 -1.43 31.75 50.06
N ILE A 14 -0.68 32.41 49.20
CA ILE A 14 0.64 32.99 49.54
C ILE A 14 0.66 34.45 49.15
N SER A 15 1.35 35.29 49.92
CA SER A 15 1.36 36.74 49.72
C SER A 15 2.10 37.21 48.48
N LYS A 16 3.00 36.41 47.97
CA LYS A 16 3.81 36.70 46.77
C LYS A 16 3.36 35.90 45.57
N THR A 17 3.53 36.44 44.38
CA THR A 17 3.40 35.66 43.16
C THR A 17 4.55 34.66 43.07
N ARG A 18 4.34 33.50 42.49
CA ARG A 18 5.33 32.40 42.36
C ARG A 18 6.63 32.86 41.71
N GLU A 19 6.57 33.78 40.75
CA GLU A 19 7.72 34.41 40.08
C GLU A 19 8.60 35.24 41.01
N ASN A 20 8.04 35.73 42.13
CA ASN A 20 8.71 36.56 43.13
C ASN A 20 9.06 35.77 44.39
N TRP A 21 8.98 34.45 44.37
CA TRP A 21 9.37 33.64 45.50
C TRP A 21 10.88 33.69 45.73
N THR A 22 11.27 33.76 46.95
CA THR A 22 12.67 33.66 47.36
C THR A 22 12.98 32.22 47.73
N GLN A 23 13.84 31.58 46.96
CA GLN A 23 14.23 30.20 47.15
C GLN A 23 14.68 29.93 48.60
N GLY A 24 14.17 28.87 49.20
CA GLY A 24 14.44 28.49 50.58
C GLY A 24 13.60 29.24 51.65
N THR A 25 12.82 30.28 51.26
CA THR A 25 11.95 31.00 52.17
C THR A 25 10.49 30.90 51.78
N ASP A 26 10.20 31.01 50.50
CA ASP A 26 8.83 30.92 49.97
C ASP A 26 8.66 29.55 49.30
N TYR A 27 7.69 28.79 49.76
CA TYR A 27 7.37 27.48 49.21
C TYR A 27 5.93 27.06 49.54
N ILE A 28 5.39 26.15 48.75
CA ILE A 28 4.15 25.45 49.06
C ILE A 28 4.44 23.93 49.14
N THR A 29 4.05 23.34 50.26
CA THR A 29 4.13 21.88 50.45
C THR A 29 2.74 21.27 50.29
N VAL A 30 2.60 20.33 49.32
CA VAL A 30 1.39 19.59 49.13
C VAL A 30 1.62 18.16 49.62
N THR A 31 0.69 17.66 50.42
CA THR A 31 0.76 16.31 50.97
C THR A 31 -0.55 15.59 50.73
N TRP A 32 -0.47 14.33 50.27
CA TRP A 32 -1.65 13.49 50.01
C TRP A 32 -1.39 12.03 50.40
N SER A 33 -2.46 11.26 50.51
CA SER A 33 -2.36 9.83 50.79
C SER A 33 -1.95 9.09 49.54
N LYS A 34 -1.10 8.07 49.69
CA LYS A 34 -0.68 7.18 48.62
C LYS A 34 -1.89 6.50 47.97
N VAL A 35 -1.93 6.55 46.63
CA VAL A 35 -2.90 5.83 45.83
C VAL A 35 -2.35 4.44 45.49
N THR A 36 -3.14 3.41 45.72
CA THR A 36 -2.75 2.02 45.37
C THR A 36 -2.47 1.92 43.87
N ASP A 37 -1.43 1.16 43.52
CA ASP A 37 -1.00 0.91 42.13
C ASP A 37 -0.50 2.14 41.33
N ALA A 38 -0.43 3.32 41.93
CA ALA A 38 0.27 4.45 41.29
C ALA A 38 1.78 4.21 41.33
N THR A 39 2.49 4.51 40.26
CA THR A 39 3.96 4.41 40.18
C THR A 39 4.64 5.78 40.42
N ALA A 40 3.96 6.83 40.04
CA ALA A 40 4.39 8.21 40.21
C ALA A 40 3.17 9.16 40.26
N TYR A 41 3.42 10.40 40.65
CA TYR A 41 2.41 11.48 40.71
C TYR A 41 2.94 12.68 39.95
N ASN A 42 2.13 13.20 39.05
CA ASN A 42 2.39 14.45 38.36
C ASN A 42 1.67 15.58 39.11
N ILE A 43 2.35 16.69 39.32
CA ILE A 43 1.83 17.83 40.08
C ILE A 43 1.61 18.98 39.11
N TYR A 44 0.42 19.56 39.17
CA TYR A 44 -0.01 20.65 38.35
C TYR A 44 -0.35 21.87 39.17
N TYR A 45 -0.04 23.03 38.62
CA TYR A 45 -0.29 24.32 39.22
C TYR A 45 -1.15 25.20 38.32
N SER A 46 -2.07 25.96 38.89
CA SER A 46 -2.78 27.05 38.22
C SER A 46 -2.75 28.29 39.09
N ASP A 47 -2.55 29.45 38.46
CA ASP A 47 -2.65 30.76 39.12
C ASP A 47 -3.97 31.43 38.69
N GLU A 48 -4.88 31.63 39.64
CA GLU A 48 -6.15 32.29 39.38
C GLU A 48 -6.01 33.75 38.88
N ARG A 49 -4.88 34.40 39.17
CA ARG A 49 -4.62 35.78 38.74
C ARG A 49 -4.34 35.88 37.23
N ASN A 50 -3.91 34.83 36.59
CA ASN A 50 -3.61 34.78 35.16
C ASN A 50 -4.74 34.17 34.31
N GLY A 51 -5.98 34.26 34.78
CA GLY A 51 -7.15 33.79 34.02
C GLY A 51 -7.53 32.34 34.28
N GLY A 52 -7.31 31.87 35.47
CA GLY A 52 -7.64 30.59 36.08
C GLY A 52 -8.34 29.54 35.19
N GLY A 53 -7.81 28.35 35.14
CA GLY A 53 -8.45 27.22 34.48
C GLY A 53 -7.51 26.20 33.84
N GLN A 54 -6.29 26.57 33.49
CA GLN A 54 -5.31 25.59 33.02
C GLN A 54 -4.36 25.20 34.14
N HIS A 55 -4.33 23.93 34.48
CA HIS A 55 -3.38 23.36 35.42
C HIS A 55 -2.12 22.92 34.65
N CYS A 56 -1.02 23.65 34.87
CA CYS A 56 0.25 23.42 34.22
C CYS A 56 1.16 22.53 35.06
N TYR A 57 1.87 21.64 34.43
CA TYR A 57 2.79 20.72 35.09
C TYR A 57 3.96 21.50 35.75
N ILE A 58 4.26 21.16 37.01
CA ILE A 58 5.36 21.76 37.76
C ILE A 58 6.35 20.73 38.33
N GLY A 59 6.02 19.46 38.29
CA GLY A 59 6.92 18.43 38.76
C GLY A 59 6.30 17.05 38.91
N SER A 60 7.12 16.06 39.24
CA SER A 60 6.68 14.73 39.54
C SER A 60 7.33 14.15 40.79
N VAL A 61 6.63 13.22 41.44
CA VAL A 61 7.14 12.44 42.56
C VAL A 61 6.96 10.98 42.27
N THR A 62 8.04 10.19 42.32
CA THR A 62 7.95 8.74 42.29
C THR A 62 7.26 8.25 43.56
N GLN A 63 6.45 7.22 43.45
CA GLN A 63 5.71 6.68 44.58
C GLN A 63 6.65 6.29 45.72
N PRO A 64 6.55 6.92 46.93
CA PRO A 64 7.38 6.57 48.05
C PRO A 64 6.93 5.23 48.69
N ALA A 65 7.81 4.65 49.51
CA ALA A 65 7.49 3.46 50.28
C ALA A 65 6.46 3.74 51.41
N GLY A 66 6.37 4.98 51.89
CA GLY A 66 5.45 5.40 52.95
C GLY A 66 3.98 5.50 52.51
N ALA A 67 3.09 5.74 53.47
CA ALA A 67 1.66 5.90 53.21
C ALA A 67 1.29 7.30 52.69
N THR A 68 2.20 8.26 52.80
CA THR A 68 1.98 9.67 52.45
C THR A 68 3.02 10.12 51.39
N VAL A 69 2.56 10.89 50.44
CA VAL A 69 3.38 11.50 49.39
C VAL A 69 3.45 12.99 49.65
N THR A 70 4.62 13.58 49.50
CA THR A 70 4.84 15.03 49.71
C THR A 70 5.60 15.61 48.54
N PHE A 71 5.14 16.73 48.04
CA PHE A 71 5.82 17.54 47.03
C PHE A 71 5.96 18.98 47.56
N THR A 72 7.14 19.55 47.42
CA THR A 72 7.40 20.94 47.80
C THR A 72 7.72 21.75 46.56
N ASP A 73 6.84 22.67 46.20
CA ASP A 73 7.07 23.66 45.17
C ASP A 73 7.85 24.84 45.74
N ILE A 74 9.05 25.06 45.28
CA ILE A 74 9.95 26.13 45.71
C ILE A 74 10.05 27.27 44.70
N GLY A 75 9.19 27.26 43.68
CA GLY A 75 9.16 28.28 42.65
C GLY A 75 10.22 28.14 41.55
N GLU A 76 10.96 27.00 41.53
CA GLU A 76 11.90 26.72 40.43
C GLU A 76 11.15 26.56 39.13
N GLU A 77 11.64 27.25 38.10
CA GLU A 77 11.24 27.16 36.69
C GLU A 77 9.73 27.27 36.41
N PHE A 78 9.28 28.51 36.31
CA PHE A 78 7.96 28.79 35.72
C PHE A 78 8.05 28.71 34.20
N MET A 79 7.38 27.75 33.61
CA MET A 79 7.26 27.67 32.15
C MET A 79 6.18 28.64 31.65
N PRO A 80 6.44 29.42 30.58
CA PRO A 80 5.44 30.32 29.98
C PRO A 80 4.22 29.55 29.46
N MET A 81 3.02 30.03 29.71
CA MET A 81 1.71 29.36 29.51
C MET A 81 1.45 28.79 28.09
N ASN A 82 2.10 29.27 27.07
CA ASN A 82 1.92 28.85 25.67
C ASN A 82 2.75 27.62 25.24
N THR A 83 3.53 27.05 26.16
CA THR A 83 4.39 25.87 25.89
C THR A 83 4.14 24.72 26.87
N PHE A 84 2.98 24.64 27.50
CA PHE A 84 2.76 23.78 28.64
C PHE A 84 2.18 22.41 28.38
N VAL A 85 2.66 21.47 29.17
CA VAL A 85 1.96 20.23 29.46
C VAL A 85 0.88 20.54 30.50
N THR A 86 -0.37 20.41 30.11
CA THR A 86 -1.53 20.62 30.96
C THR A 86 -2.02 19.33 31.58
N ALA A 87 -2.72 19.41 32.71
CA ALA A 87 -3.35 18.25 33.32
C ALA A 87 -4.33 17.58 32.32
N PRO A 88 -4.33 16.25 32.23
CA PRO A 88 -5.19 15.56 31.30
C PRO A 88 -6.67 15.77 31.64
N LEU A 89 -7.50 16.05 30.64
CA LEU A 89 -8.95 16.21 30.77
C LEU A 89 -9.68 14.86 30.87
N SER A 90 -8.99 13.76 30.59
CA SER A 90 -9.51 12.40 30.65
C SER A 90 -8.44 11.42 31.07
N ASN A 91 -8.84 10.26 31.59
CA ASN A 91 -7.89 9.20 31.91
C ASN A 91 -7.16 8.70 30.67
N THR A 92 -5.83 8.72 30.70
CA THR A 92 -4.97 8.19 29.62
C THR A 92 -4.35 6.85 29.99
N THR A 93 -4.84 6.22 31.08
CA THR A 93 -4.28 4.97 31.63
C THR A 93 -4.33 3.78 30.66
N THR A 94 -5.27 3.77 29.73
CA THR A 94 -5.39 2.72 28.71
C THR A 94 -4.54 2.98 27.46
N GLY A 95 -3.89 4.13 27.39
CA GLY A 95 -3.24 4.58 26.16
C GLY A 95 -4.22 4.93 25.03
N PRO A 96 -3.72 5.44 23.92
CA PRO A 96 -4.57 5.71 22.76
C PRO A 96 -5.06 4.42 22.10
N LYS A 97 -6.32 4.43 21.64
CA LYS A 97 -6.95 3.31 20.93
C LYS A 97 -6.78 3.48 19.43
N PHE A 98 -5.74 2.95 18.85
CA PHE A 98 -5.53 3.02 17.41
C PHE A 98 -5.43 1.61 16.79
N ALA A 99 -5.88 1.49 15.54
CA ALA A 99 -5.89 0.22 14.81
C ALA A 99 -4.77 0.11 13.77
N GLN A 100 -4.05 1.19 13.51
CA GLN A 100 -2.87 1.18 12.63
C GLN A 100 -1.70 1.84 13.34
N MET A 101 -0.53 1.19 13.20
CA MET A 101 0.76 1.70 13.68
C MET A 101 1.79 1.71 12.56
N GLU A 102 2.70 2.68 12.62
CA GLU A 102 3.82 2.81 11.70
C GLU A 102 5.04 3.33 12.43
N LEU A 103 6.20 2.78 12.16
CA LEU A 103 7.47 3.27 12.69
C LEU A 103 8.07 4.32 11.75
N SER A 104 8.25 5.54 12.24
CA SER A 104 8.85 6.63 11.47
C SER A 104 9.65 7.55 12.36
N GLY A 105 10.89 7.85 11.99
CA GLY A 105 11.76 8.78 12.71
C GLY A 105 12.03 8.38 14.17
N ASN A 106 12.31 7.09 14.43
CA ASN A 106 12.51 6.51 15.76
C ASN A 106 11.30 6.68 16.71
N ARG A 107 10.10 6.88 16.15
CA ARG A 107 8.85 7.01 16.90
C ARG A 107 7.79 6.09 16.33
N MET A 108 6.93 5.61 17.20
CA MET A 108 5.73 4.91 16.80
C MET A 108 4.62 5.93 16.52
N TRP A 109 4.00 5.81 15.36
CA TRP A 109 2.85 6.61 14.97
C TRP A 109 1.60 5.75 14.99
N GLY A 110 0.49 6.30 15.48
CA GLY A 110 -0.79 5.59 15.57
C GLY A 110 -1.95 6.39 14.97
N THR A 111 -2.87 5.68 14.32
CA THR A 111 -4.08 6.26 13.72
C THR A 111 -5.26 5.31 13.82
N LEU A 112 -6.43 5.73 13.33
CA LEU A 112 -7.68 4.99 13.39
C LEU A 112 -8.20 4.78 14.82
N ASP A 113 -8.12 5.80 15.64
CA ASP A 113 -8.81 5.83 16.92
C ASP A 113 -10.32 6.00 16.66
N PRO A 114 -11.18 5.05 17.07
CA PRO A 114 -12.62 5.14 16.83
C PRO A 114 -13.27 6.33 17.55
N ASP A 115 -12.70 6.76 18.67
CA ASP A 115 -13.21 7.87 19.47
C ASP A 115 -12.74 9.23 18.91
N ASN A 116 -11.59 9.23 18.21
CA ASN A 116 -10.97 10.42 17.64
C ASN A 116 -10.52 10.18 16.19
N PRO A 117 -11.43 10.02 15.22
CA PRO A 117 -11.11 9.59 13.86
C PRO A 117 -10.29 10.59 13.03
N TRP A 118 -10.06 11.80 13.55
CA TRP A 118 -9.21 12.83 12.92
C TRP A 118 -7.80 12.87 13.51
N ARG A 119 -7.53 12.06 14.55
CA ARG A 119 -6.34 12.17 15.37
C ARG A 119 -5.22 11.27 14.90
N VAL A 120 -4.03 11.83 14.92
CA VAL A 120 -2.77 11.13 14.74
C VAL A 120 -1.98 11.21 16.03
N TYR A 121 -1.47 10.08 16.49
CA TYR A 121 -0.66 9.97 17.70
C TYR A 121 0.79 9.66 17.32
N TRP A 122 1.72 10.13 18.15
CA TRP A 122 3.12 9.71 18.10
C TRP A 122 3.67 9.42 19.49
N SER A 123 4.60 8.49 19.56
CA SER A 123 5.30 8.14 20.81
C SER A 123 6.48 9.05 21.09
N GLY A 124 7.07 8.90 22.26
CA GLY A 124 8.43 9.34 22.51
C GLY A 124 9.40 8.70 21.53
N ALA A 125 10.62 9.23 21.43
CA ALA A 125 11.68 8.68 20.60
C ALA A 125 12.50 7.65 21.37
N ASP A 126 13.19 6.79 20.63
CA ASP A 126 14.18 5.83 21.11
C ASP A 126 13.65 4.97 22.29
N ASP A 127 14.21 5.09 23.48
CA ASP A 127 13.81 4.31 24.66
C ASP A 127 12.36 4.58 25.11
N ALA A 128 11.77 5.71 24.70
CA ALA A 128 10.39 6.08 24.99
C ALA A 128 9.38 5.67 23.92
N ILE A 129 9.76 4.83 22.94
CA ILE A 129 8.93 4.44 21.79
C ILE A 129 7.60 3.76 22.19
N ALA A 130 7.51 3.18 23.36
CA ALA A 130 6.28 2.60 23.88
C ALA A 130 5.38 3.59 24.62
N SER A 131 5.79 4.85 24.78
CA SER A 131 5.08 5.88 25.55
C SER A 131 4.53 6.96 24.62
N PHE A 132 3.22 7.20 24.70
CA PHE A 132 2.52 8.28 23.99
C PHE A 132 2.28 9.50 24.88
N SER A 133 2.94 9.56 26.03
CA SER A 133 2.86 10.68 26.96
C SER A 133 3.64 11.87 26.44
N GLU A 134 3.09 13.07 26.61
CA GLU A 134 3.76 14.34 26.29
C GLU A 134 5.07 14.52 27.08
N PHE A 135 5.13 13.99 28.30
CA PHE A 135 6.34 14.02 29.15
C PHE A 135 7.53 13.23 28.58
N THR A 136 7.27 12.28 27.70
CA THR A 136 8.29 11.51 27.01
C THR A 136 8.51 11.96 25.57
N GLY A 137 7.93 13.12 25.20
CA GLY A 137 7.97 13.64 23.84
C GLY A 137 6.96 12.99 22.89
N GLY A 138 6.01 12.21 23.43
CA GLY A 138 4.83 11.75 22.69
C GLY A 138 3.79 12.84 22.53
N GLY A 139 2.68 12.54 21.85
CA GLY A 139 1.60 13.50 21.68
C GLY A 139 0.59 13.11 20.62
N SER A 140 -0.26 14.06 20.28
CA SER A 140 -1.26 13.88 19.22
C SER A 140 -1.60 15.19 18.52
N VAL A 141 -2.11 15.08 17.29
CA VAL A 141 -2.64 16.22 16.53
C VAL A 141 -3.94 15.83 15.84
N ASP A 142 -4.91 16.74 15.86
CA ASP A 142 -6.17 16.58 15.15
C ASP A 142 -6.06 17.24 13.77
N LEU A 143 -6.25 16.46 12.71
CA LEU A 143 -6.28 16.95 11.34
C LEU A 143 -7.73 17.27 10.94
N GLU A 144 -8.07 18.56 10.81
CA GLU A 144 -9.42 19.04 10.44
C GLU A 144 -10.53 18.47 11.34
N LYS A 145 -10.38 18.54 12.66
CA LYS A 145 -11.35 18.05 13.63
C LYS A 145 -12.78 18.53 13.33
N GLY A 146 -13.71 17.57 13.29
CA GLY A 146 -15.11 17.84 12.96
C GLY A 146 -15.40 17.95 11.46
N GLY A 147 -14.38 17.87 10.61
CA GLY A 147 -14.53 17.80 9.16
C GLY A 147 -15.08 16.44 8.66
N ARG A 148 -15.37 16.36 7.37
CA ARG A 148 -15.85 15.13 6.73
C ARG A 148 -14.73 14.09 6.55
N GLU A 149 -13.51 14.55 6.37
CA GLU A 149 -12.33 13.71 6.18
C GLU A 149 -11.91 13.08 7.51
N LYS A 150 -11.62 11.78 7.48
CA LYS A 150 -11.09 11.01 8.60
C LYS A 150 -9.71 10.48 8.24
N VAL A 151 -8.86 10.34 9.22
CA VAL A 151 -7.55 9.70 9.02
C VAL A 151 -7.76 8.25 8.60
N LYS A 152 -7.04 7.81 7.57
CA LYS A 152 -7.10 6.45 7.03
C LYS A 152 -5.80 5.69 7.20
N ALA A 153 -4.67 6.38 7.05
CA ALA A 153 -3.39 5.73 7.22
C ALA A 153 -2.30 6.75 7.59
N VAL A 154 -1.30 6.29 8.31
CA VAL A 154 -0.01 6.95 8.44
C VAL A 154 1.07 6.05 7.83
N VAL A 155 1.99 6.65 7.11
CA VAL A 155 3.10 5.94 6.47
C VAL A 155 4.38 6.78 6.55
N HIS A 156 5.49 6.11 6.80
CA HIS A 156 6.78 6.76 6.72
C HIS A 156 7.17 7.00 5.27
N TYR A 157 7.40 8.25 4.92
CA TYR A 157 7.85 8.65 3.59
C TYR A 157 9.15 9.45 3.68
N ARG A 158 10.09 9.15 2.78
CA ARG A 158 11.30 9.97 2.60
C ARG A 158 11.18 10.74 1.30
N ASP A 159 11.28 12.06 1.39
CA ASP A 159 11.38 12.86 0.18
C ASP A 159 12.75 12.68 -0.51
N GLY A 160 12.84 13.14 -1.76
CA GLY A 160 14.10 13.08 -2.51
C GLY A 160 15.22 13.97 -1.95
N LYS A 161 14.96 14.77 -0.92
CA LYS A 161 15.93 15.63 -0.22
C LYS A 161 16.45 15.01 1.08
N GLY A 162 16.00 13.82 1.43
CA GLY A 162 16.42 13.11 2.63
C GLY A 162 15.59 13.43 3.87
N GLY A 163 14.56 14.29 3.76
CA GLY A 163 13.59 14.52 4.83
C GLY A 163 12.74 13.26 5.07
N ALA A 164 12.60 12.89 6.35
CA ALA A 164 11.76 11.75 6.76
C ALA A 164 10.55 12.29 7.51
N TYR A 165 9.37 12.07 6.96
CA TYR A 165 8.12 12.59 7.48
C TYR A 165 7.10 11.49 7.73
N ALA A 166 6.25 11.70 8.74
CA ALA A 166 5.02 10.94 8.82
C ALA A 166 4.02 11.52 7.80
N THR A 167 3.71 10.75 6.79
CA THR A 167 2.71 11.11 5.78
C THR A 167 1.38 10.49 6.16
N VAL A 168 0.37 11.33 6.29
CA VAL A 168 -0.97 10.92 6.71
C VAL A 168 -1.95 11.10 5.57
N LEU A 169 -2.69 10.04 5.27
CA LEU A 169 -3.73 10.05 4.26
C LEU A 169 -5.09 10.11 4.95
N THR A 170 -5.93 11.04 4.53
CA THR A 170 -7.30 11.18 4.99
C THR A 170 -8.28 10.87 3.87
N SER A 171 -9.53 10.58 4.19
CA SER A 171 -10.59 10.45 3.20
C SER A 171 -11.96 10.63 3.85
N ASP A 172 -12.90 11.18 3.10
CA ASP A 172 -14.33 11.12 3.39
C ASP A 172 -14.95 9.84 2.81
N PRO A 173 -16.22 9.55 3.08
CA PRO A 173 -16.91 8.39 2.52
C PRO A 173 -17.02 8.40 0.98
N GLU A 174 -16.93 9.56 0.35
CA GLU A 174 -16.99 9.71 -1.11
C GLU A 174 -15.64 9.57 -1.80
N GLY A 175 -14.56 9.42 -1.01
CA GLY A 175 -13.20 9.27 -1.52
C GLY A 175 -12.48 10.60 -1.78
N ILE A 176 -13.06 11.71 -1.39
CA ILE A 176 -12.38 12.99 -1.36
C ILE A 176 -11.54 13.00 -0.09
N GLY A 177 -10.27 13.29 -0.21
CA GLY A 177 -9.36 13.27 0.91
C GLY A 177 -8.15 14.14 0.70
N SER A 178 -7.26 14.13 1.66
CA SER A 178 -6.06 14.95 1.68
C SER A 178 -4.84 14.11 2.08
N ILE A 179 -3.68 14.61 1.72
CA ILE A 179 -2.41 14.07 2.17
C ILE A 179 -1.70 15.14 2.96
N TRP A 180 -1.34 14.76 4.18
CA TRP A 180 -0.67 15.62 5.14
C TRP A 180 0.74 15.12 5.38
N GLN A 181 1.63 16.03 5.60
CA GLN A 181 2.98 15.78 6.08
C GLN A 181 3.07 16.32 7.48
N ILE A 182 3.48 15.48 8.43
CA ILE A 182 3.67 15.88 9.83
C ILE A 182 5.15 15.80 10.15
N ASP A 183 5.70 16.93 10.54
CA ASP A 183 7.03 17.04 11.11
C ASP A 183 6.92 17.35 12.60
N LEU A 184 7.87 16.87 13.39
CA LEU A 184 7.92 17.08 14.83
C LEU A 184 9.10 17.98 15.16
N ILE A 185 8.78 19.16 15.66
CA ILE A 185 9.78 20.13 16.11
C ILE A 185 10.00 19.95 17.60
N SER A 186 11.21 19.57 18.00
CA SER A 186 11.57 19.48 19.40
C SER A 186 11.94 20.86 19.92
N ASN A 187 11.31 21.25 21.02
CA ASN A 187 11.59 22.49 21.75
C ASN A 187 11.96 22.13 23.19
N THR A 188 13.10 22.62 23.67
CA THR A 188 13.57 22.37 25.03
C THR A 188 13.43 23.64 25.87
N VAL A 189 12.72 23.51 26.97
CA VAL A 189 12.54 24.58 27.95
C VAL A 189 12.99 24.05 29.34
N GLY A 190 14.05 24.60 29.87
CA GLY A 190 14.68 24.06 31.06
C GLY A 190 15.20 22.64 30.83
N ASN A 191 14.80 21.69 31.68
CA ASN A 191 15.18 20.29 31.60
C ASN A 191 14.18 19.42 30.77
N TYR A 192 13.16 20.04 30.17
CA TYR A 192 12.09 19.31 29.45
C TYR A 192 12.14 19.55 27.96
N THR A 193 12.00 18.48 27.20
CA THR A 193 11.89 18.53 25.75
C THR A 193 10.46 18.19 25.32
N PHE A 194 9.80 19.16 24.70
CA PHE A 194 8.46 19.00 24.15
C PHE A 194 8.54 18.80 22.64
N THR A 195 7.59 18.09 22.13
CA THR A 195 7.48 17.85 20.69
C THR A 195 6.23 18.51 20.17
N ILE A 196 6.40 19.48 19.27
CA ILE A 196 5.33 20.26 18.66
C ILE A 196 5.11 19.75 17.23
N PRO A 197 3.88 19.35 16.85
CA PRO A 197 3.60 18.91 15.48
C PRO A 197 3.49 20.11 14.55
N SER A 198 4.15 20.02 13.40
CA SER A 198 3.94 20.89 12.24
C SER A 198 3.24 20.07 11.16
N ALA A 199 1.93 20.22 11.02
CA ALA A 199 1.13 19.50 10.06
C ALA A 199 0.85 20.37 8.83
N ILE A 200 1.29 19.96 7.65
CA ILE A 200 1.13 20.68 6.40
C ILE A 200 0.32 19.83 5.43
N LYS A 201 -0.77 20.37 4.90
CA LYS A 201 -1.55 19.75 3.83
C LYS A 201 -0.81 19.92 2.50
N ILE A 202 -0.33 18.81 1.91
CA ILE A 202 0.42 18.80 0.65
C ILE A 202 -0.44 18.50 -0.56
N VAL A 203 -1.51 17.71 -0.40
CA VAL A 203 -2.49 17.42 -1.44
C VAL A 203 -3.89 17.54 -0.84
N GLY A 204 -4.77 18.27 -1.49
CA GLY A 204 -6.10 18.61 -0.96
C GLY A 204 -7.30 17.95 -1.65
N SER A 205 -7.10 17.01 -2.57
CA SER A 205 -8.19 16.44 -3.36
C SER A 205 -8.15 14.93 -3.52
N VAL A 206 -7.10 14.29 -3.07
CA VAL A 206 -6.89 12.84 -3.22
C VAL A 206 -6.32 12.28 -1.92
N GLY A 207 -7.02 11.33 -1.34
CA GLY A 207 -6.59 10.59 -0.16
C GLY A 207 -6.88 9.10 -0.32
N SER A 208 -6.64 8.29 0.69
CA SER A 208 -6.87 6.85 0.63
C SER A 208 -8.25 6.47 1.18
N ASN A 209 -8.98 5.62 0.47
CA ASN A 209 -10.25 5.05 0.97
C ASN A 209 -10.04 3.87 1.91
N SER A 210 -8.92 3.19 1.81
CA SER A 210 -8.60 2.01 2.62
C SER A 210 -7.23 2.13 3.27
N THR A 211 -7.16 1.83 4.55
CA THR A 211 -5.92 1.74 5.31
C THR A 211 -4.96 0.69 4.74
N GLN A 212 -5.51 -0.46 4.38
CA GLN A 212 -4.72 -1.61 3.92
C GLN A 212 -4.26 -1.48 2.46
N SER A 213 -4.72 -0.46 1.75
CA SER A 213 -4.28 -0.19 0.39
C SER A 213 -3.04 0.70 0.31
N VAL A 214 -2.60 1.27 1.43
CA VAL A 214 -1.44 2.16 1.46
C VAL A 214 -0.18 1.34 1.58
N VAL A 215 0.65 1.37 0.55
CA VAL A 215 1.89 0.58 0.47
C VAL A 215 3.09 1.45 0.12
N LYS A 216 4.22 1.14 0.75
CA LYS A 216 5.51 1.73 0.40
C LYS A 216 6.12 0.96 -0.77
N VAL A 217 6.51 1.68 -1.79
CA VAL A 217 7.15 1.14 -2.98
C VAL A 217 8.46 1.88 -3.19
N ARG A 218 9.56 1.38 -2.63
CA ARG A 218 10.86 2.07 -2.67
C ARG A 218 10.77 3.51 -2.12
N ASN A 219 10.90 4.52 -2.98
CA ASN A 219 10.79 5.94 -2.64
C ASN A 219 9.41 6.53 -3.02
N ASP A 220 8.40 5.70 -3.11
CA ASP A 220 7.04 6.05 -3.47
C ASP A 220 6.05 5.50 -2.45
N VAL A 221 4.88 6.10 -2.35
CA VAL A 221 3.74 5.58 -1.62
C VAL A 221 2.59 5.41 -2.59
N GLN A 222 2.16 4.17 -2.79
CA GLN A 222 0.99 3.88 -3.60
C GLN A 222 -0.22 3.62 -2.70
N PHE A 223 -1.39 4.06 -3.15
CA PHE A 223 -2.62 3.91 -2.39
C PHE A 223 -3.84 3.91 -3.30
N PHE A 224 -4.91 3.31 -2.79
CA PHE A 224 -6.19 3.25 -3.49
C PHE A 224 -7.10 4.43 -3.12
N ASN A 225 -7.68 5.02 -4.14
CA ASN A 225 -8.77 5.99 -4.05
C ASN A 225 -9.95 5.51 -4.91
N ARG A 226 -11.16 5.97 -4.63
CA ARG A 226 -12.35 5.65 -5.43
C ARG A 226 -12.17 5.87 -6.94
N ARG A 227 -11.30 6.81 -7.32
CA ARG A 227 -11.05 7.15 -8.72
C ARG A 227 -9.95 6.31 -9.37
N GLY A 228 -9.18 5.57 -8.58
CA GLY A 228 -8.06 4.77 -9.08
C GLY A 228 -6.96 4.53 -8.06
N TRP A 229 -5.88 3.96 -8.53
CA TRP A 229 -4.63 3.84 -7.81
C TRP A 229 -3.75 5.04 -8.08
N TYR A 230 -3.18 5.57 -7.02
CA TYR A 230 -2.34 6.77 -7.05
C TYR A 230 -0.96 6.48 -6.49
N SER A 231 0.01 7.19 -7.01
CA SER A 231 1.39 7.22 -6.57
C SER A 231 1.70 8.61 -6.02
N LEU A 232 2.23 8.68 -4.80
CA LEU A 232 2.72 9.91 -4.18
C LEU A 232 4.24 9.96 -4.32
N ARG A 233 4.74 10.77 -5.22
CA ARG A 233 6.17 10.90 -5.45
C ARG A 233 6.62 12.35 -5.60
N SER A 234 7.89 12.57 -5.32
CA SER A 234 8.54 13.84 -5.57
C SER A 234 8.79 14.04 -7.07
N LYS A 235 8.37 15.16 -7.61
CA LYS A 235 8.62 15.54 -9.03
C LYS A 235 9.78 16.53 -9.14
N PRO A 236 10.91 16.14 -9.76
CA PRO A 236 12.05 17.06 -9.95
C PRO A 236 11.69 18.35 -10.69
N GLN A 237 10.77 18.28 -11.66
CA GLN A 237 10.30 19.44 -12.44
C GLN A 237 9.54 20.48 -11.60
N MET A 238 9.05 20.10 -10.43
CA MET A 238 8.30 20.96 -9.50
C MET A 238 9.11 21.29 -8.24
N LEU A 239 10.42 21.45 -8.33
CA LEU A 239 11.31 21.69 -7.20
C LEU A 239 11.20 20.60 -6.11
N ASN A 240 10.99 19.35 -6.52
CA ASN A 240 10.74 18.20 -5.66
C ASN A 240 9.51 18.34 -4.75
N LEU A 241 8.50 19.10 -5.17
CA LEU A 241 7.21 19.08 -4.50
C LEU A 241 6.54 17.72 -4.70
N LEU A 242 5.88 17.25 -3.63
CA LEU A 242 5.10 16.03 -3.68
C LEU A 242 3.86 16.23 -4.56
N SER A 243 3.57 15.27 -5.41
CA SER A 243 2.36 15.25 -6.22
C SER A 243 1.81 13.84 -6.31
N THR A 244 0.53 13.73 -6.60
CA THR A 244 -0.14 12.45 -6.85
C THR A 244 -0.35 12.26 -8.34
N ASP A 245 0.02 11.07 -8.83
CA ASP A 245 -0.26 10.64 -10.20
C ASP A 245 -1.13 9.39 -10.17
N GLU A 246 -2.17 9.36 -11.01
CA GLU A 246 -2.94 8.14 -11.21
C GLU A 246 -2.15 7.15 -12.06
N ILE A 247 -2.00 5.93 -11.55
CA ILE A 247 -1.24 4.86 -12.21
C ILE A 247 -2.13 3.74 -12.74
N SER A 248 -3.46 3.82 -12.56
CA SER A 248 -4.43 2.77 -12.88
C SER A 248 -5.25 2.99 -14.13
N ALA A 249 -4.85 3.90 -15.01
CA ALA A 249 -5.63 4.24 -16.21
C ALA A 249 -6.04 3.02 -17.05
N ASN A 250 -5.19 1.98 -17.12
CA ASN A 250 -5.44 0.77 -17.89
C ASN A 250 -6.52 -0.15 -17.29
N ILE A 251 -6.75 -0.09 -15.98
CA ILE A 251 -7.76 -0.88 -15.25
C ILE A 251 -8.91 -0.01 -14.73
N ARG A 252 -8.99 1.26 -15.13
CA ARG A 252 -10.05 2.19 -14.70
C ARG A 252 -11.46 1.65 -14.95
N PRO A 253 -11.79 1.02 -16.11
CA PRO A 253 -13.13 0.48 -16.33
C PRO A 253 -13.56 -0.55 -15.27
N ASP A 254 -12.62 -1.31 -14.73
CA ASP A 254 -12.89 -2.27 -13.66
C ASP A 254 -13.07 -1.58 -12.31
N ILE A 255 -12.28 -0.52 -12.04
CA ILE A 255 -12.40 0.28 -10.82
C ILE A 255 -13.76 0.99 -10.76
N GLU A 256 -14.27 1.46 -11.88
CA GLU A 256 -15.58 2.12 -11.98
C GLU A 256 -16.76 1.18 -11.65
N GLN A 257 -16.57 -0.14 -11.71
CA GLN A 257 -17.56 -1.15 -11.31
C GLN A 257 -17.58 -1.41 -9.79
N MET A 258 -16.68 -0.79 -9.02
CA MET A 258 -16.62 -0.99 -7.57
C MET A 258 -17.70 -0.18 -6.86
N THR A 259 -18.31 -0.75 -5.82
CA THR A 259 -19.33 -0.08 -5.02
C THR A 259 -18.70 0.72 -3.87
N GLY A 260 -19.25 1.88 -3.54
CA GLY A 260 -18.68 2.81 -2.57
C GLY A 260 -18.45 2.25 -1.16
N THR A 261 -19.32 1.34 -0.69
CA THR A 261 -19.20 0.72 0.64
C THR A 261 -18.09 -0.32 0.75
N ALA A 262 -17.70 -0.94 -0.35
CA ALA A 262 -16.68 -1.99 -0.39
C ALA A 262 -15.24 -1.44 -0.47
N LEU A 263 -15.07 -0.15 -0.74
CA LEU A 263 -13.75 0.45 -0.98
C LEU A 263 -12.83 0.44 0.23
N SER A 264 -13.38 0.41 1.44
CA SER A 264 -12.59 0.32 2.68
C SER A 264 -11.92 -1.04 2.88
N GLY A 265 -12.39 -2.08 2.19
CA GLY A 265 -11.83 -3.43 2.22
C GLY A 265 -10.70 -3.69 1.22
N VAL A 266 -10.42 -2.73 0.32
CA VAL A 266 -9.31 -2.86 -0.64
C VAL A 266 -8.01 -3.01 0.12
N CYS A 267 -7.21 -4.02 -0.22
CA CYS A 267 -5.91 -4.25 0.39
C CYS A 267 -4.83 -4.45 -0.66
N ALA A 268 -3.60 -4.11 -0.29
CA ALA A 268 -2.45 -4.27 -1.16
C ALA A 268 -1.18 -4.59 -0.37
N TYR A 269 -0.20 -5.14 -1.08
CA TYR A 269 1.12 -5.44 -0.55
C TYR A 269 2.19 -5.31 -1.64
N TYR A 270 3.33 -4.78 -1.28
CA TYR A 270 4.48 -4.69 -2.18
C TYR A 270 5.43 -5.85 -1.94
N TYR A 271 5.66 -6.65 -2.95
CA TYR A 271 6.54 -7.82 -2.89
C TYR A 271 7.24 -8.02 -4.24
N GLN A 272 8.56 -8.21 -4.23
CA GLN A 272 9.40 -8.49 -5.41
C GLN A 272 9.11 -7.57 -6.62
N SER A 273 9.18 -6.25 -6.40
CA SER A 273 8.92 -5.22 -7.43
C SER A 273 7.49 -5.22 -8.00
N LYS A 274 6.55 -5.90 -7.37
CA LYS A 274 5.13 -5.94 -7.75
C LYS A 274 4.27 -5.44 -6.58
N VAL A 275 3.17 -4.74 -6.89
CA VAL A 275 2.12 -4.42 -5.91
C VAL A 275 0.92 -5.29 -6.20
N PHE A 276 0.61 -6.17 -5.29
CA PHE A 276 -0.57 -7.03 -5.32
C PHE A 276 -1.75 -6.29 -4.71
N CYS A 277 -2.84 -6.15 -5.43
CA CYS A 277 -4.01 -5.36 -5.04
C CYS A 277 -5.26 -6.22 -5.08
N SER A 278 -5.90 -6.45 -3.95
CA SER A 278 -7.18 -7.16 -3.90
C SER A 278 -8.33 -6.17 -3.81
N MET A 279 -9.28 -6.28 -4.72
CA MET A 279 -10.33 -5.28 -4.94
C MET A 279 -11.71 -5.92 -5.13
N PRO A 280 -12.81 -5.24 -4.71
CA PRO A 280 -14.18 -5.69 -4.93
C PRO A 280 -14.67 -5.27 -6.32
N TYR A 281 -14.98 -6.22 -7.16
CA TYR A 281 -15.54 -5.96 -8.49
C TYR A 281 -17.01 -6.40 -8.53
N GLY A 282 -17.93 -5.46 -8.63
CA GLY A 282 -19.36 -5.74 -8.62
C GLY A 282 -19.86 -6.46 -7.37
N ASN A 283 -19.10 -6.40 -6.27
CA ASN A 283 -19.38 -7.14 -5.03
C ASN A 283 -19.10 -6.25 -3.81
N SER A 284 -19.55 -6.68 -2.63
CA SER A 284 -19.30 -6.01 -1.34
C SER A 284 -17.97 -6.43 -0.69
N THR A 285 -17.32 -7.47 -1.18
CA THR A 285 -16.04 -8.00 -0.69
C THR A 285 -15.05 -8.15 -1.83
N ASN A 286 -13.76 -8.15 -1.50
CA ASN A 286 -12.73 -8.37 -2.50
C ASN A 286 -12.93 -9.71 -3.21
N ASN A 287 -12.88 -9.71 -4.52
CA ASN A 287 -13.07 -10.90 -5.36
C ASN A 287 -12.15 -10.95 -6.57
N ARG A 288 -11.25 -9.97 -6.69
CA ARG A 288 -10.26 -9.92 -7.77
C ARG A 288 -8.93 -9.42 -7.24
N ILE A 289 -7.84 -9.94 -7.80
CA ILE A 289 -6.49 -9.44 -7.57
C ILE A 289 -5.94 -8.88 -8.87
N TYR A 290 -5.40 -7.68 -8.80
CA TYR A 290 -4.62 -7.03 -9.85
C TYR A 290 -3.18 -6.89 -9.37
N VAL A 291 -2.24 -7.00 -10.28
CA VAL A 291 -0.81 -6.87 -9.96
C VAL A 291 -0.22 -5.73 -10.79
N ASN A 292 0.34 -4.75 -10.10
CA ASN A 292 1.09 -3.67 -10.71
C ASN A 292 2.58 -4.00 -10.70
N ASP A 293 3.20 -4.14 -11.87
CA ASP A 293 4.65 -4.23 -12.02
C ASP A 293 5.24 -2.82 -11.89
N THR A 294 5.95 -2.56 -10.81
CA THR A 294 6.47 -1.23 -10.50
C THR A 294 7.68 -0.81 -11.34
N GLU A 295 8.30 -1.74 -12.04
CA GLU A 295 9.42 -1.47 -12.96
C GLU A 295 8.93 -1.15 -14.37
N ARG A 296 7.93 -1.90 -14.83
CA ARG A 296 7.34 -1.71 -16.18
C ARG A 296 6.15 -0.77 -16.19
N LEU A 297 5.65 -0.38 -15.01
CA LEU A 297 4.48 0.48 -14.81
C LEU A 297 3.23 -0.03 -15.55
N ASN A 298 3.01 -1.34 -15.53
CA ASN A 298 1.86 -1.98 -16.15
C ASN A 298 1.07 -2.81 -15.14
N TRP A 299 -0.19 -3.07 -15.47
CA TRP A 299 -1.09 -3.86 -14.68
C TRP A 299 -1.36 -5.20 -15.34
N SER A 300 -1.41 -6.26 -14.57
CA SER A 300 -1.85 -7.60 -14.96
C SER A 300 -3.00 -8.07 -14.07
N GLY A 301 -3.74 -9.07 -14.53
CA GLY A 301 -4.94 -9.57 -13.88
C GLY A 301 -6.20 -9.26 -14.71
N PRO A 302 -7.40 -9.43 -14.14
CA PRO A 302 -7.64 -9.86 -12.77
C PRO A 302 -7.45 -11.37 -12.53
N TRP A 303 -6.95 -11.72 -11.36
CA TRP A 303 -7.14 -13.06 -10.83
C TRP A 303 -8.53 -13.13 -10.18
N THR A 304 -9.22 -14.24 -10.32
CA THR A 304 -10.64 -14.36 -9.99
C THR A 304 -10.94 -14.80 -8.56
N PHE A 305 -10.04 -14.53 -7.65
CA PHE A 305 -10.26 -14.71 -6.23
C PHE A 305 -9.92 -13.43 -5.45
N GLY A 306 -10.44 -13.30 -4.25
CA GLY A 306 -10.19 -12.15 -3.40
C GLY A 306 -9.50 -12.53 -2.11
N VAL A 307 -8.70 -11.62 -1.60
CA VAL A 307 -8.05 -11.75 -0.30
C VAL A 307 -8.42 -10.59 0.60
N GLU A 308 -8.43 -10.85 1.90
CA GLU A 308 -8.67 -9.87 2.94
C GLU A 308 -7.39 -9.13 3.32
N ARG A 309 -6.25 -9.83 3.32
CA ARG A 309 -4.92 -9.30 3.64
C ARG A 309 -3.82 -10.06 2.93
N PHE A 310 -2.74 -9.34 2.67
CA PHE A 310 -1.44 -9.90 2.32
C PHE A 310 -0.46 -9.66 3.46
N PHE A 311 0.52 -10.53 3.61
CA PHE A 311 1.66 -10.35 4.50
C PHE A 311 2.85 -11.18 4.04
N GLU A 312 4.03 -10.79 4.44
CA GLU A 312 5.27 -11.48 4.15
C GLU A 312 5.66 -12.36 5.33
N TYR A 313 6.13 -13.54 5.03
CA TYR A 313 6.67 -14.49 6.00
C TYR A 313 8.06 -14.91 5.55
N THR A 314 9.02 -14.87 6.46
CA THR A 314 10.36 -15.38 6.22
C THR A 314 10.49 -16.75 6.86
N ASP A 315 10.85 -17.75 6.09
CA ASP A 315 11.02 -19.12 6.55
C ASP A 315 12.33 -19.34 7.33
N SER A 316 12.57 -20.55 7.81
CA SER A 316 13.78 -20.89 8.57
C SER A 316 15.07 -20.86 7.74
N ASN A 317 14.96 -20.83 6.41
CA ASN A 317 16.10 -20.75 5.49
C ASN A 317 16.44 -19.28 5.16
N GLY A 318 15.57 -18.34 5.55
CA GLY A 318 15.70 -16.93 5.24
C GLY A 318 14.99 -16.53 3.94
N ASP A 319 14.21 -17.43 3.33
CA ASP A 319 13.45 -17.13 2.12
C ASP A 319 12.14 -16.42 2.47
N ASN A 320 11.83 -15.39 1.70
CA ASN A 320 10.63 -14.60 1.89
C ASN A 320 9.48 -15.12 1.03
N HIS A 321 8.32 -15.31 1.63
CA HIS A 321 7.10 -15.79 1.01
C HIS A 321 5.98 -14.77 1.13
N LEU A 322 5.25 -14.51 0.06
CA LEU A 322 4.04 -13.72 0.10
C LEU A 322 2.85 -14.61 0.44
N LEU A 323 2.24 -14.36 1.58
CA LEU A 323 1.06 -15.06 2.04
C LEU A 323 -0.18 -14.16 1.93
N ALA A 324 -1.33 -14.78 1.71
CA ALA A 324 -2.62 -14.11 1.61
C ALA A 324 -3.68 -14.81 2.46
N VAL A 325 -4.53 -14.00 3.09
CA VAL A 325 -5.74 -14.45 3.79
C VAL A 325 -6.90 -14.38 2.82
N PRO A 326 -7.48 -15.49 2.36
CA PRO A 326 -8.61 -15.46 1.45
C PRO A 326 -9.87 -14.93 2.13
N ILE A 327 -10.77 -14.29 1.37
CA ILE A 327 -12.08 -13.83 1.86
C ILE A 327 -12.94 -14.99 2.35
N SER A 328 -12.79 -16.16 1.74
CA SER A 328 -13.51 -17.38 2.11
C SER A 328 -12.53 -18.54 2.30
N GLY A 329 -12.72 -19.30 3.35
CA GLY A 329 -11.88 -20.44 3.70
C GLY A 329 -11.06 -20.21 4.96
N SER A 330 -10.43 -21.25 5.46
CA SER A 330 -9.68 -21.27 6.71
C SER A 330 -8.18 -21.49 6.54
N ARG A 331 -7.68 -21.43 5.30
CA ARG A 331 -6.28 -21.71 4.99
C ARG A 331 -5.60 -20.47 4.44
N LEU A 332 -4.37 -20.24 4.82
CA LEU A 332 -3.50 -19.26 4.16
C LEU A 332 -3.11 -19.76 2.77
N ILE A 333 -3.00 -18.83 1.85
CA ILE A 333 -2.59 -19.07 0.47
C ILE A 333 -1.20 -18.47 0.31
N GLU A 334 -0.26 -19.23 -0.24
CA GLU A 334 1.01 -18.70 -0.70
C GLU A 334 0.88 -18.25 -2.15
N ILE A 335 1.34 -17.04 -2.42
CA ILE A 335 1.45 -16.49 -3.78
C ILE A 335 2.89 -16.67 -4.23
N SER A 336 3.10 -17.62 -5.13
CA SER A 336 4.43 -17.98 -5.62
C SER A 336 4.41 -18.10 -7.15
N ASP A 337 5.49 -17.66 -7.78
CA ASP A 337 5.69 -17.84 -9.24
C ASP A 337 6.01 -19.31 -9.60
N ASN A 338 6.28 -20.16 -8.60
CA ASN A 338 6.66 -21.57 -8.80
C ASN A 338 5.47 -22.55 -8.75
N ILE A 339 4.25 -22.05 -8.55
CA ILE A 339 3.05 -22.89 -8.41
C ILE A 339 2.18 -22.71 -9.64
N GLU A 340 2.00 -23.80 -10.38
CA GLU A 340 1.28 -23.84 -11.67
C GLU A 340 -0.25 -23.98 -11.52
N GLY A 341 -0.79 -24.02 -10.31
CA GLY A 341 -2.22 -24.22 -10.06
C GLY A 341 -2.75 -23.46 -8.86
N ASP A 342 -4.02 -23.04 -8.94
CA ASP A 342 -4.72 -22.39 -7.83
C ASP A 342 -5.27 -23.45 -6.87
N LEU A 343 -4.56 -23.75 -5.80
CA LEU A 343 -4.91 -24.76 -4.80
C LEU A 343 -5.23 -26.15 -5.42
N GLY A 344 -4.52 -26.51 -6.50
CA GLY A 344 -4.76 -27.74 -7.24
C GLY A 344 -5.94 -27.69 -8.21
N VAL A 345 -6.54 -26.51 -8.41
CA VAL A 345 -7.62 -26.27 -9.37
C VAL A 345 -7.07 -25.57 -10.59
N ALA A 346 -7.53 -25.99 -11.78
CA ALA A 346 -7.21 -25.30 -13.02
C ALA A 346 -7.77 -23.87 -13.01
N PHE A 347 -6.95 -22.90 -13.41
CA PHE A 347 -7.42 -21.53 -13.64
C PHE A 347 -7.17 -21.12 -15.10
N GLU A 348 -8.06 -20.28 -15.62
CA GLU A 348 -7.88 -19.71 -16.94
C GLU A 348 -6.91 -18.53 -16.87
N THR A 349 -5.75 -18.66 -17.53
CA THR A 349 -4.92 -17.50 -17.81
C THR A 349 -5.30 -16.93 -19.17
N LYS A 350 -5.39 -15.60 -19.26
CA LYS A 350 -5.79 -14.93 -20.49
C LYS A 350 -4.88 -13.74 -20.76
N TYR A 351 -4.11 -13.83 -21.84
CA TYR A 351 -3.39 -12.70 -22.40
C TYR A 351 -4.18 -12.11 -23.56
N VAL A 352 -4.44 -10.82 -23.53
CA VAL A 352 -5.08 -10.07 -24.62
C VAL A 352 -4.12 -9.00 -25.08
N SER A 353 -3.66 -9.07 -26.31
CA SER A 353 -2.80 -8.05 -26.89
C SER A 353 -3.57 -6.75 -27.13
N GLY A 354 -2.86 -5.65 -27.29
CA GLY A 354 -3.45 -4.43 -27.86
C GLY A 354 -4.05 -4.68 -29.24
N LEU A 355 -4.95 -3.81 -29.67
CA LEU A 355 -5.47 -3.81 -31.03
C LEU A 355 -4.44 -3.11 -31.93
N TYR A 356 -3.65 -3.90 -32.67
CA TYR A 356 -2.62 -3.38 -33.55
C TYR A 356 -3.21 -2.92 -34.87
N PRO A 357 -3.13 -1.63 -35.20
CA PRO A 357 -3.45 -1.18 -36.55
C PRO A 357 -2.40 -1.71 -37.52
N ILE A 358 -2.85 -2.21 -38.65
CA ILE A 358 -1.96 -2.77 -39.67
C ILE A 358 -1.23 -1.66 -40.42
N ASP A 359 -1.83 -0.48 -40.49
CA ASP A 359 -1.22 0.73 -41.03
C ASP A 359 -1.26 1.86 -40.02
N LYS A 360 -0.19 2.67 -39.99
CA LYS A 360 -0.07 3.84 -39.10
C LYS A 360 -1.26 4.80 -39.23
N ASP A 361 -1.77 4.97 -40.44
CA ASP A 361 -2.88 5.88 -40.74
C ASP A 361 -4.26 5.27 -40.50
N ARG A 362 -4.34 4.00 -40.03
CA ARG A 362 -5.55 3.23 -39.72
C ARG A 362 -6.56 3.09 -40.89
N ASN A 363 -6.20 3.52 -42.08
CA ASN A 363 -7.11 3.52 -43.25
C ASN A 363 -6.81 2.42 -44.26
N ALA A 364 -5.65 1.78 -44.19
CA ALA A 364 -5.30 0.70 -45.09
C ALA A 364 -5.79 -0.66 -44.57
N PHE A 365 -6.01 -1.55 -45.52
CA PHE A 365 -6.27 -2.98 -45.27
C PHE A 365 -5.08 -3.79 -45.74
N ALA A 366 -4.70 -4.81 -44.96
CA ALA A 366 -3.72 -5.77 -45.37
C ALA A 366 -4.32 -7.17 -45.43
N LYS A 367 -3.92 -7.93 -46.44
CA LYS A 367 -4.24 -9.36 -46.52
C LYS A 367 -3.24 -10.13 -45.66
N ILE A 368 -3.62 -10.43 -44.42
CA ILE A 368 -2.82 -11.25 -43.51
C ILE A 368 -2.97 -12.71 -43.94
N ARG A 369 -1.87 -13.35 -44.32
CA ARG A 369 -1.85 -14.74 -44.67
C ARG A 369 -1.62 -15.65 -43.49
N TYR A 370 -0.62 -15.34 -42.69
CA TYR A 370 -0.19 -16.14 -41.56
C TYR A 370 0.16 -15.25 -40.36
N VAL A 371 -0.06 -15.82 -39.17
CA VAL A 371 0.50 -15.30 -37.89
C VAL A 371 1.34 -16.40 -37.29
N TYR A 372 2.51 -16.04 -36.83
CA TYR A 372 3.44 -16.95 -36.16
C TYR A 372 3.53 -16.57 -34.71
N PHE A 373 3.44 -17.56 -33.83
CA PHE A 373 3.65 -17.43 -32.40
C PHE A 373 4.85 -18.29 -32.02
N GLU A 374 5.69 -17.75 -31.17
CA GLU A 374 6.85 -18.44 -30.63
C GLU A 374 6.76 -18.46 -29.12
N PHE A 375 6.73 -19.65 -28.54
CA PHE A 375 6.66 -19.87 -27.11
C PHE A 375 7.94 -20.53 -26.62
N ASN A 376 8.37 -20.20 -25.41
CA ASN A 376 9.42 -20.91 -24.70
C ASN A 376 8.77 -21.83 -23.66
N ASN A 377 9.25 -23.08 -23.61
CA ASN A 377 8.80 -24.12 -22.67
C ASN A 377 7.27 -24.19 -22.47
N PRO A 378 6.48 -24.30 -23.55
CA PRO A 378 5.03 -24.38 -23.38
C PRO A 378 4.65 -25.74 -22.78
N VAL A 379 3.88 -25.70 -21.68
CA VAL A 379 3.33 -26.87 -20.99
C VAL A 379 1.82 -26.80 -21.02
N GLY A 380 1.15 -27.93 -21.25
CA GLY A 380 -0.30 -28.04 -21.28
C GLY A 380 -0.96 -27.49 -22.53
N ASN A 381 -2.26 -27.20 -22.46
CA ASN A 381 -3.06 -26.75 -23.61
C ASN A 381 -3.09 -25.23 -23.69
N ILE A 382 -2.60 -24.68 -24.80
CA ILE A 382 -2.60 -23.24 -25.07
C ILE A 382 -3.54 -22.97 -26.23
N THR A 383 -4.58 -22.19 -26.03
CA THR A 383 -5.51 -21.78 -27.10
C THR A 383 -5.17 -20.36 -27.56
N ILE A 384 -4.90 -20.24 -28.85
CA ILE A 384 -4.59 -18.97 -29.51
C ILE A 384 -5.78 -18.57 -30.38
N THR A 385 -6.35 -17.40 -30.09
CA THR A 385 -7.42 -16.82 -30.89
C THR A 385 -6.92 -15.55 -31.58
N VAL A 386 -7.07 -15.50 -32.88
CA VAL A 386 -6.76 -14.31 -33.69
C VAL A 386 -8.05 -13.58 -33.97
N LEU A 387 -8.11 -12.32 -33.52
CA LEU A 387 -9.22 -11.40 -33.72
C LEU A 387 -8.81 -10.32 -34.73
N GLY A 388 -9.77 -9.68 -35.36
CA GLY A 388 -9.47 -8.56 -36.24
C GLY A 388 -10.69 -7.92 -36.87
N THR A 389 -10.55 -6.75 -37.45
CA THR A 389 -11.62 -6.05 -38.14
C THR A 389 -11.54 -6.38 -39.65
N GLU A 390 -12.48 -7.20 -40.12
CA GLU A 390 -12.64 -7.49 -41.55
C GLU A 390 -13.38 -6.33 -42.27
N LYS A 391 -12.98 -6.01 -43.49
CA LYS A 391 -13.60 -4.96 -44.32
C LYS A 391 -15.12 -5.05 -44.41
N LYS A 392 -15.67 -6.29 -44.46
CA LYS A 392 -17.11 -6.52 -44.68
C LYS A 392 -17.89 -6.93 -43.44
N LYS A 393 -17.21 -7.40 -42.38
CA LYS A 393 -17.86 -8.03 -41.20
C LYS A 393 -17.63 -7.34 -39.88
N GLY A 394 -16.79 -6.30 -39.85
CA GLY A 394 -16.41 -5.67 -38.61
C GLY A 394 -15.43 -6.50 -37.78
N TYR A 395 -15.38 -6.23 -36.47
CA TYR A 395 -14.50 -6.91 -35.53
C TYR A 395 -15.05 -8.32 -35.22
N ALA A 396 -14.23 -9.32 -35.42
CA ALA A 396 -14.65 -10.72 -35.28
C ALA A 396 -13.48 -11.66 -34.92
N ASN A 397 -13.82 -12.82 -34.40
CA ASN A 397 -12.91 -13.95 -34.27
C ASN A 397 -12.63 -14.53 -35.67
N LEU A 398 -11.37 -14.51 -36.07
CA LEU A 398 -10.92 -14.93 -37.38
C LEU A 398 -10.50 -16.40 -37.37
N LYS A 399 -9.83 -16.83 -36.30
CA LYS A 399 -9.30 -18.18 -36.16
C LYS A 399 -8.95 -18.46 -34.71
N SER A 400 -9.30 -19.64 -34.23
CA SER A 400 -8.84 -20.18 -32.96
C SER A 400 -8.11 -21.51 -33.19
N VAL A 401 -7.00 -21.72 -32.51
CA VAL A 401 -6.17 -22.93 -32.59
C VAL A 401 -5.65 -23.27 -31.21
N THR A 402 -5.80 -24.52 -30.80
CA THR A 402 -5.21 -25.05 -29.58
C THR A 402 -3.89 -25.75 -29.89
N ILE A 403 -2.88 -25.46 -29.10
CA ILE A 403 -1.62 -26.22 -29.05
C ILE A 403 -1.76 -27.15 -27.87
N SER A 404 -1.65 -28.44 -28.05
CA SER A 404 -1.71 -29.42 -26.98
C SER A 404 -0.32 -29.96 -26.64
N ASP A 405 -0.16 -30.40 -25.43
CA ASP A 405 1.09 -30.93 -24.84
C ASP A 405 1.65 -32.17 -25.57
N THR A 406 0.79 -32.86 -26.34
CA THR A 406 1.18 -33.99 -27.20
C THR A 406 2.20 -33.60 -28.26
N LEU A 407 2.46 -32.32 -28.48
CA LEU A 407 3.51 -31.85 -29.38
C LEU A 407 4.92 -31.92 -28.78
N SER A 408 5.07 -32.07 -27.50
CA SER A 408 6.38 -32.21 -26.85
C SER A 408 7.08 -33.52 -27.22
N ASN A 409 6.31 -34.53 -27.67
CA ASN A 409 6.82 -35.86 -28.01
C ASN A 409 6.93 -36.12 -29.49
N ALA A 410 6.58 -35.18 -30.37
CA ALA A 410 6.51 -35.39 -31.81
C ALA A 410 7.52 -34.58 -32.62
N GLY A 411 8.54 -33.99 -31.96
CA GLY A 411 9.61 -33.30 -32.69
C GLY A 411 10.65 -34.28 -33.22
N TYR A 412 10.86 -34.25 -34.52
CA TYR A 412 11.86 -35.05 -35.21
C TYR A 412 13.30 -34.88 -34.65
N ASP A 413 13.53 -33.79 -33.92
CA ASP A 413 14.85 -33.46 -33.38
C ASP A 413 15.07 -33.89 -31.90
N THR A 414 14.06 -34.35 -31.18
CA THR A 414 14.20 -34.60 -29.74
C THR A 414 14.16 -36.07 -29.34
N GLN A 415 13.67 -36.95 -30.19
CA GLN A 415 13.49 -38.37 -29.83
C GLN A 415 14.37 -39.36 -30.57
N GLN A 416 14.89 -39.04 -31.74
CA GLN A 416 15.51 -40.06 -32.55
C GLN A 416 16.98 -40.34 -32.24
N PHE A 417 17.67 -39.42 -31.63
CA PHE A 417 19.10 -39.66 -31.35
C PHE A 417 19.37 -40.28 -30.00
N SER A 418 18.42 -40.27 -29.07
CA SER A 418 18.68 -40.76 -27.71
C SER A 418 18.15 -42.16 -27.42
N SER A 419 17.19 -42.68 -28.14
CA SER A 419 16.54 -43.93 -27.73
C SER A 419 16.62 -45.11 -28.72
N ALA A 420 16.93 -44.87 -29.97
CA ALA A 420 16.88 -45.93 -30.98
C ALA A 420 18.24 -46.53 -31.39
N GLU A 421 19.33 -45.79 -31.27
CA GLU A 421 20.66 -46.26 -31.68
C GLU A 421 21.65 -46.59 -30.57
N PHE A 422 21.35 -46.12 -29.34
CA PHE A 422 22.18 -46.44 -28.19
C PHE A 422 21.30 -47.04 -27.10
N SER A 423 20.98 -48.33 -27.25
CA SER A 423 20.23 -49.08 -26.24
C SER A 423 21.12 -49.40 -25.02
N ASP A 424 21.49 -48.37 -24.28
CA ASP A 424 21.92 -48.54 -22.90
C ASP A 424 20.68 -48.33 -22.04
N THR A 425 20.10 -49.41 -21.58
CA THR A 425 18.91 -49.45 -20.71
C THR A 425 19.14 -48.88 -19.33
N SER A 426 20.34 -48.37 -19.04
CA SER A 426 20.70 -47.78 -17.76
C SER A 426 20.60 -46.24 -17.72
N VAL A 427 20.40 -45.57 -18.85
CA VAL A 427 20.25 -44.13 -18.92
C VAL A 427 18.77 -43.80 -18.88
N THR A 428 18.31 -43.27 -17.79
CA THR A 428 17.01 -42.56 -17.71
C THR A 428 16.97 -41.54 -18.84
N PRO A 429 15.99 -41.57 -19.76
CA PRO A 429 15.93 -40.59 -20.84
C PRO A 429 15.79 -39.20 -20.19
N THR A 430 16.85 -38.40 -20.28
CA THR A 430 16.78 -36.98 -20.01
C THR A 430 15.86 -36.41 -21.09
N THR A 431 14.63 -36.12 -20.72
CA THR A 431 13.70 -35.35 -21.55
C THR A 431 14.37 -33.99 -21.80
N PHE A 432 14.95 -33.84 -23.02
CA PHE A 432 15.35 -32.51 -23.48
C PHE A 432 14.06 -31.72 -23.67
N ALA A 433 13.71 -30.87 -22.72
CA ALA A 433 12.61 -29.93 -22.85
C ALA A 433 12.86 -29.09 -24.10
N GLN A 434 11.91 -29.10 -25.02
CA GLN A 434 12.00 -28.29 -26.24
C GLN A 434 11.98 -26.81 -25.83
N SER A 435 13.08 -26.12 -26.00
CA SER A 435 13.27 -24.75 -25.51
C SER A 435 12.38 -23.71 -26.20
N SER A 436 11.86 -24.02 -27.40
CA SER A 436 10.92 -23.12 -28.08
C SER A 436 9.99 -23.85 -29.06
N VAL A 437 8.74 -23.42 -29.13
CA VAL A 437 7.73 -23.91 -30.08
C VAL A 437 7.25 -22.78 -30.96
N LYS A 438 7.34 -22.97 -32.29
CA LYS A 438 6.81 -22.03 -33.30
C LYS A 438 5.50 -22.54 -33.89
N LYS A 439 4.40 -21.83 -33.67
CA LYS A 439 3.08 -22.15 -34.24
C LYS A 439 2.70 -21.17 -35.32
N ARG A 440 2.41 -21.71 -36.54
CA ARG A 440 1.89 -20.94 -37.66
C ARG A 440 0.37 -21.09 -37.75
N ILE A 441 -0.35 -19.96 -37.77
CA ILE A 441 -1.80 -19.91 -37.92
C ILE A 441 -2.11 -19.26 -39.28
N ARG A 442 -2.87 -19.98 -40.14
CA ARG A 442 -3.34 -19.44 -41.41
C ARG A 442 -4.60 -18.62 -41.18
N VAL A 443 -4.54 -17.32 -41.42
CA VAL A 443 -5.66 -16.35 -41.29
C VAL A 443 -6.32 -16.09 -42.63
N ASN A 444 -5.54 -15.72 -43.64
CA ASN A 444 -5.95 -15.44 -45.02
C ASN A 444 -7.13 -14.45 -45.13
N LYS A 445 -7.11 -13.37 -44.35
CA LYS A 445 -8.17 -12.36 -44.29
C LYS A 445 -7.64 -10.96 -44.60
N LEU A 446 -8.55 -10.12 -45.11
CA LEU A 446 -8.30 -8.71 -45.34
C LEU A 446 -8.70 -7.90 -44.07
N LEU A 447 -7.72 -7.37 -43.37
CA LEU A 447 -7.88 -6.76 -42.04
C LEU A 447 -7.37 -5.33 -42.02
N ASN A 448 -8.03 -4.51 -41.25
CA ASN A 448 -7.57 -3.16 -40.85
C ASN A 448 -6.75 -3.18 -39.58
N ASN A 449 -7.14 -4.02 -38.62
CA ASN A 449 -6.41 -4.23 -37.37
C ASN A 449 -6.43 -5.70 -36.99
N ILE A 450 -5.56 -6.08 -36.06
CA ILE A 450 -5.42 -7.44 -35.55
C ILE A 450 -5.20 -7.41 -34.05
N GLN A 451 -5.77 -8.39 -33.35
CA GLN A 451 -5.59 -8.60 -31.92
C GLN A 451 -5.42 -10.09 -31.65
N PHE A 452 -4.70 -10.43 -30.62
CA PHE A 452 -4.43 -11.80 -30.22
C PHE A 452 -4.93 -12.06 -28.81
N VAL A 453 -5.57 -13.21 -28.62
CA VAL A 453 -5.95 -13.70 -27.30
C VAL A 453 -5.31 -15.08 -27.13
N ILE A 454 -4.56 -15.23 -26.05
CA ILE A 454 -3.94 -16.51 -25.69
C ILE A 454 -4.54 -16.92 -24.36
N THR A 455 -5.10 -18.11 -24.28
CA THR A 455 -5.72 -18.65 -23.07
C THR A 455 -5.18 -20.02 -22.75
N THR A 456 -5.04 -20.31 -21.46
CA THR A 456 -4.81 -21.65 -20.94
C THR A 456 -5.87 -21.97 -19.89
N ASN A 457 -6.22 -23.23 -19.74
CA ASN A 457 -7.20 -23.67 -18.76
C ASN A 457 -6.85 -25.09 -18.27
N ASN A 458 -5.67 -25.23 -17.69
CA ASN A 458 -5.19 -26.49 -17.11
C ASN A 458 -4.44 -26.21 -15.80
N THR A 459 -4.39 -27.20 -14.92
CA THR A 459 -3.65 -27.13 -13.65
C THR A 459 -2.14 -26.99 -13.80
N ASN A 460 -1.61 -27.40 -14.97
CA ASN A 460 -0.17 -27.44 -15.23
C ASN A 460 0.16 -26.75 -16.57
N SER A 461 -0.48 -25.63 -16.87
CA SER A 461 -0.19 -24.90 -18.11
C SER A 461 0.73 -23.74 -17.82
N ASP A 462 1.89 -23.75 -18.42
CA ASP A 462 2.84 -22.65 -18.39
C ASP A 462 3.35 -22.33 -19.79
N TYR A 463 3.65 -21.07 -20.05
CA TYR A 463 4.32 -20.64 -21.27
C TYR A 463 4.95 -19.26 -21.14
N THR A 464 6.04 -19.07 -21.83
CA THR A 464 6.60 -17.74 -22.07
C THR A 464 6.41 -17.40 -23.54
N LEU A 465 5.64 -16.35 -23.83
CA LEU A 465 5.47 -15.84 -25.19
C LEU A 465 6.71 -15.04 -25.58
N LEU A 466 7.48 -15.53 -26.54
CA LEU A 466 8.70 -14.90 -27.03
C LEU A 466 8.42 -13.89 -28.16
N ASN A 467 7.57 -14.29 -29.12
CA ASN A 467 7.38 -13.48 -30.33
C ASN A 467 6.02 -13.71 -30.96
N ILE A 468 5.46 -12.64 -31.57
CA ILE A 468 4.30 -12.70 -32.45
C ILE A 468 4.66 -11.99 -33.75
N GLN A 469 4.55 -12.66 -34.87
CA GLN A 469 4.84 -12.10 -36.18
C GLN A 469 3.68 -12.32 -37.14
N ALA A 470 3.11 -11.27 -37.73
CA ALA A 470 2.12 -11.34 -38.79
C ALA A 470 2.80 -11.16 -40.13
N LYS A 471 2.49 -12.05 -41.09
CA LYS A 471 2.97 -11.97 -42.52
C LYS A 471 1.80 -11.78 -43.46
N GLY A 472 1.90 -10.77 -44.31
CA GLY A 472 0.84 -10.45 -45.27
C GLY A 472 1.28 -9.38 -46.27
N PHE A 473 0.29 -8.78 -46.94
CA PHE A 473 0.49 -7.71 -47.91
C PHE A 473 -0.44 -6.54 -47.58
N ILE A 474 0.07 -5.30 -47.60
CA ILE A 474 -0.73 -4.09 -47.45
C ILE A 474 -1.37 -3.78 -48.81
N ILE A 475 -2.65 -3.47 -48.81
CA ILE A 475 -3.40 -2.98 -49.96
C ILE A 475 -3.69 -1.50 -49.69
N PRO A 476 -3.02 -0.57 -50.37
CA PRO A 476 -3.29 0.84 -50.21
C PRO A 476 -4.72 1.17 -50.66
N THR A 477 -5.40 2.01 -49.89
CA THR A 477 -6.70 2.58 -50.27
C THR A 477 -6.48 3.65 -51.34
N GLY A 478 -6.72 3.32 -52.60
CA GLY A 478 -6.65 4.28 -53.68
C GLY A 478 -5.76 3.92 -54.89
N ASP A 479 -4.87 2.94 -54.74
CA ASP A 479 -4.07 2.45 -55.88
C ASP A 479 -4.03 0.91 -55.87
N PRO A 480 -4.81 0.23 -56.72
CA PRO A 480 -4.86 -1.23 -56.75
C PRO A 480 -3.57 -1.91 -57.19
N GLN A 481 -2.57 -1.18 -57.64
CA GLN A 481 -1.36 -1.76 -58.21
C GLN A 481 -0.12 -1.75 -57.34
N ARG A 482 -0.14 -1.10 -56.16
CA ARG A 482 1.02 -1.06 -55.24
C ARG A 482 0.86 -2.03 -54.09
N TRP A 483 1.41 -3.22 -54.21
CA TRP A 483 1.57 -4.20 -53.13
C TRP A 483 2.90 -3.98 -52.41
N LYS A 484 2.86 -3.68 -51.10
CA LYS A 484 4.07 -3.68 -50.25
C LYS A 484 4.08 -4.91 -49.36
N SER A 485 5.20 -5.62 -49.30
CA SER A 485 5.33 -6.74 -48.37
C SER A 485 5.50 -6.21 -46.94
N LEU A 486 4.79 -6.82 -46.02
CA LEU A 486 5.02 -6.69 -44.59
C LEU A 486 6.16 -7.64 -44.20
N THR A 487 7.30 -7.15 -43.88
CA THR A 487 8.44 -7.87 -43.28
C THR A 487 8.46 -7.66 -41.77
#